data_e648492e2c02a81fc96a4b42f848fa1c
#
_entry.id   e648492e2c02a81fc96a4b42f848fa1c
#
_cell.length_a   1.000
_cell.length_b   1.000
_cell.length_c   1.000
_cell.angle_alpha   90.00
_cell.angle_beta   90.00
_cell.angle_gamma   90.00
#
_symmetry.space_group_name_H-M   'P 1'
#
loop_
_entity.id
_entity.type
_entity.pdbx_description
1 polymer ?
#
loop_
_entity_poly.entity_id
_entity_poly.type
_entity_poly.pdbx_seq_one_letter_code
_entity_poly.pdbx_strand_id
1 'polypeptide(L)'
;MRGDGVGYYAFARAPLIEHSLDFTKDYQHANESFRGPRLDESNQPRADFRTSTGHLENHFSVGPAILWTPFLLLTHLGVLLARALGSPVAADGFSAPYRITMALATALYGFLSLVLAFRLARQYVEERWALLATLSIWWASSLPVYMYFNPSWSHAHSSFAVALFLWYWHETRSSRSLASVTGRQTV
;
A
#
# COMPACT_ATOMS: atom_id res chain seq x y z
N MET A 1 -10.36 1.84 10.03
CA MET A 1 -9.42 0.82 9.57
C MET A 1 -9.48 -0.38 10.49
N ARG A 2 -9.07 -1.55 10.06
CA ARG A 2 -9.11 -2.77 10.87
C ARG A 2 -7.77 -3.48 10.79
N GLY A 3 -7.39 -4.13 11.90
CA GLY A 3 -6.16 -4.92 11.98
C GLY A 3 -4.91 -4.12 11.59
N ASP A 4 -3.97 -4.80 10.98
CA ASP A 4 -2.66 -4.26 10.55
C ASP A 4 -2.76 -2.99 9.70
N GLY A 5 -3.87 -2.82 8.98
CA GLY A 5 -4.11 -1.65 8.16
C GLY A 5 -4.06 -0.32 8.91
N VAL A 6 -4.34 -0.32 10.21
CA VAL A 6 -4.21 0.87 11.05
C VAL A 6 -2.77 1.36 11.08
N GLY A 7 -1.83 0.44 11.38
CA GLY A 7 -0.42 0.80 11.50
C GLY A 7 0.22 1.21 10.19
N TYR A 8 -0.11 0.54 9.08
CA TYR A 8 0.36 0.94 7.75
C TYR A 8 -0.17 2.32 7.35
N TYR A 9 -1.45 2.58 7.56
CA TYR A 9 -2.08 3.84 7.17
C TYR A 9 -1.61 5.03 8.00
N ALA A 10 -1.33 4.81 9.29
CA ALA A 10 -0.81 5.82 10.20
C ALA A 10 0.45 6.51 9.65
N PHE A 11 1.37 5.75 9.04
CA PHE A 11 2.57 6.30 8.40
C PHE A 11 2.29 7.20 7.18
N ALA A 12 1.15 7.07 6.53
CA ALA A 12 0.76 7.96 5.44
C ALA A 12 -0.04 9.16 5.97
N ARG A 13 -1.03 8.92 6.85
CA ARG A 13 -1.97 9.93 7.31
C ARG A 13 -1.34 10.94 8.28
N ALA A 14 -0.68 10.47 9.33
CA ALA A 14 -0.21 11.36 10.39
C ALA A 14 0.84 12.38 9.87
N PRO A 15 1.88 12.00 9.10
CA PRO A 15 2.79 12.97 8.51
C PRO A 15 2.13 13.92 7.52
N LEU A 16 1.18 13.42 6.70
CA LEU A 16 0.53 14.22 5.66
C LEU A 16 -0.45 15.25 6.22
N ILE A 17 -1.20 14.90 7.26
CA ILE A 17 -2.32 15.70 7.74
C ILE A 17 -2.01 16.41 9.07
N GLU A 18 -1.24 15.76 9.95
CA GLU A 18 -0.91 16.31 11.28
C GLU A 18 0.54 16.79 11.37
N HIS A 19 1.35 16.58 10.33
CA HIS A 19 2.77 16.91 10.32
C HIS A 19 3.52 16.33 11.52
N SER A 20 3.12 15.13 11.95
CA SER A 20 3.61 14.44 13.14
C SER A 20 3.82 12.95 12.87
N LEU A 21 4.70 12.34 13.68
CA LEU A 21 4.86 10.88 13.76
C LEU A 21 4.18 10.32 15.03
N ASP A 22 3.27 11.05 15.64
CA ASP A 22 2.41 10.53 16.70
C ASP A 22 1.17 9.85 16.08
N PHE A 23 1.08 8.55 16.26
CA PHE A 23 0.02 7.70 15.69
C PHE A 23 -1.15 7.47 16.64
N THR A 24 -1.20 8.14 17.77
CA THR A 24 -2.24 7.95 18.80
C THR A 24 -3.64 8.09 18.22
N LYS A 25 -3.88 9.11 17.38
CA LYS A 25 -5.20 9.31 16.74
C LYS A 25 -5.58 8.19 15.78
N ASP A 26 -4.62 7.60 15.07
CA ASP A 26 -4.88 6.48 14.17
C ASP A 26 -5.37 5.27 14.95
N TYR A 27 -4.76 4.99 16.09
CA TYR A 27 -5.15 3.89 16.95
C TYR A 27 -6.44 4.17 17.73
N GLN A 28 -6.77 5.42 18.04
CA GLN A 28 -8.07 5.81 18.57
C GLN A 28 -9.22 5.52 17.58
N HIS A 29 -8.97 5.61 16.28
CA HIS A 29 -9.93 5.29 15.22
C HIS A 29 -9.87 3.81 14.79
N ALA A 30 -9.05 2.99 15.44
CA ALA A 30 -8.96 1.56 15.17
C ALA A 30 -10.17 0.80 15.76
N ASN A 31 -10.38 -0.42 15.27
CA ASN A 31 -11.30 -1.35 15.90
C ASN A 31 -10.80 -1.79 17.29
N GLU A 32 -11.70 -2.23 18.15
CA GLU A 32 -11.41 -2.52 19.57
C GLU A 32 -10.26 -3.50 19.79
N SER A 33 -10.20 -4.57 19.00
CA SER A 33 -9.11 -5.56 19.10
C SER A 33 -7.71 -4.99 18.83
N PHE A 34 -7.62 -3.83 18.20
CA PHE A 34 -6.36 -3.14 17.89
C PHE A 34 -6.08 -1.97 18.84
N ARG A 35 -7.14 -1.27 19.24
CA ARG A 35 -7.12 -0.15 20.17
C ARG A 35 -6.87 -0.61 21.61
N GLY A 36 -7.66 -1.54 22.09
CA GLY A 36 -7.71 -1.96 23.48
C GLY A 36 -6.37 -2.39 24.08
N PRO A 37 -5.53 -3.17 23.38
CA PRO A 37 -4.19 -3.51 23.89
C PRO A 37 -3.25 -2.32 24.02
N ARG A 38 -3.41 -1.26 23.23
CA ARG A 38 -2.43 -0.17 23.04
C ARG A 38 -2.81 1.12 23.75
N LEU A 39 -4.09 1.36 23.91
CA LEU A 39 -4.62 2.54 24.59
C LEU A 39 -5.27 2.17 25.92
N ASP A 40 -5.18 3.06 26.87
CA ASP A 40 -5.87 2.94 28.17
C ASP A 40 -7.34 3.44 28.08
N GLU A 41 -8.06 3.41 29.20
CA GLU A 41 -9.44 3.87 29.29
C GLU A 41 -9.62 5.36 28.95
N SER A 42 -8.53 6.15 29.09
CA SER A 42 -8.48 7.58 28.73
C SER A 42 -8.09 7.81 27.27
N ASN A 43 -8.02 6.73 26.44
CA ASN A 43 -7.52 6.75 25.05
C ASN A 43 -6.10 7.30 24.90
N GLN A 44 -5.26 7.13 25.92
CA GLN A 44 -3.84 7.48 25.87
C GLN A 44 -2.97 6.22 25.67
N PRO A 45 -1.81 6.34 25.02
CA PRO A 45 -0.90 5.23 24.84
C PRO A 45 -0.49 4.62 26.20
N ARG A 46 -0.67 3.30 26.33
CA ARG A 46 -0.20 2.55 27.52
C ARG A 46 1.32 2.56 27.60
N ALA A 47 1.86 2.51 28.80
CA ALA A 47 3.31 2.57 29.03
C ALA A 47 4.09 1.52 28.22
N ASP A 48 3.56 0.29 28.13
CA ASP A 48 4.18 -0.84 27.41
C ASP A 48 4.25 -0.65 25.90
N PHE A 49 3.51 0.32 25.36
CA PHE A 49 3.45 0.64 23.93
C PHE A 49 3.99 2.03 23.60
N ARG A 50 4.80 2.61 24.50
CA ARG A 50 5.48 3.88 24.24
C ARG A 50 6.92 3.65 23.80
N THR A 51 7.33 4.39 22.79
CA THR A 51 8.73 4.51 22.40
C THR A 51 9.52 5.30 23.47
N SER A 52 10.85 5.29 23.37
CA SER A 52 11.71 6.12 24.22
C SER A 52 11.44 7.62 24.09
N THR A 53 10.83 8.07 22.99
CA THR A 53 10.41 9.45 22.74
C THR A 53 9.00 9.76 23.23
N GLY A 54 8.33 8.80 23.88
CA GLY A 54 6.99 8.96 24.47
C GLY A 54 5.82 8.80 23.49
N HIS A 55 6.08 8.56 22.20
CA HIS A 55 5.04 8.32 21.20
C HIS A 55 4.56 6.87 21.19
N LEU A 56 3.37 6.64 20.64
CA LEU A 56 2.84 5.29 20.48
C LEU A 56 3.71 4.51 19.48
N GLU A 57 4.15 3.31 19.88
CA GLU A 57 4.92 2.42 19.03
C GLU A 57 4.10 1.93 17.83
N ASN A 58 4.72 1.98 16.66
CA ASN A 58 4.16 1.43 15.42
C ASN A 58 5.20 0.53 14.74
N HIS A 59 5.07 -0.78 14.93
CA HIS A 59 5.99 -1.80 14.41
C HIS A 59 5.73 -2.20 12.95
N PHE A 60 4.73 -1.60 12.30
CA PHE A 60 4.40 -1.92 10.92
C PHE A 60 5.39 -1.27 9.93
N SER A 61 5.49 -1.85 8.73
CA SER A 61 6.38 -1.31 7.70
C SER A 61 5.79 -0.06 7.02
N VAL A 62 6.66 0.86 6.62
CA VAL A 62 6.28 2.09 5.92
C VAL A 62 5.94 1.88 4.44
N GLY A 63 6.27 0.72 3.85
CA GLY A 63 6.12 0.45 2.42
C GLY A 63 4.74 0.76 1.83
N PRO A 64 3.64 0.24 2.39
CA PRO A 64 2.29 0.57 1.93
C PRO A 64 1.97 2.07 2.01
N ALA A 65 2.43 2.74 3.05
CA ALA A 65 2.23 4.18 3.22
C ALA A 65 2.87 4.99 2.09
N ILE A 66 4.10 4.65 1.69
CA ILE A 66 4.79 5.29 0.57
C ILE A 66 3.96 5.17 -0.71
N LEU A 67 3.42 3.98 -0.98
CA LEU A 67 2.61 3.73 -2.17
C LEU A 67 1.24 4.43 -2.11
N TRP A 68 0.62 4.57 -0.95
CA TRP A 68 -0.63 5.31 -0.79
C TRP A 68 -0.45 6.84 -0.83
N THR A 69 0.69 7.37 -0.41
CA THR A 69 0.91 8.81 -0.21
C THR A 69 0.54 9.66 -1.43
N PRO A 70 0.92 9.34 -2.68
CA PRO A 70 0.54 10.17 -3.83
C PRO A 70 -0.98 10.29 -4.00
N PHE A 71 -1.71 9.20 -3.81
CA PHE A 71 -3.16 9.18 -3.92
C PHE A 71 -3.84 9.93 -2.76
N LEU A 72 -3.34 9.74 -1.55
CA LEU A 72 -3.87 10.43 -0.36
C LEU A 72 -3.59 11.93 -0.40
N LEU A 73 -2.43 12.34 -0.92
CA LEU A 73 -2.12 13.76 -1.13
C LEU A 73 -3.13 14.41 -2.08
N LEU A 74 -3.38 13.78 -3.24
CA LEU A 74 -4.38 14.28 -4.20
C LEU A 74 -5.77 14.34 -3.60
N THR A 75 -6.15 13.31 -2.82
CA THR A 75 -7.44 13.29 -2.12
C THR A 75 -7.52 14.40 -1.09
N HIS A 76 -6.44 14.61 -0.31
CA HIS A 76 -6.43 15.67 0.70
C HIS A 76 -6.59 17.06 0.09
N LEU A 77 -5.88 17.35 -1.00
CA LEU A 77 -6.03 18.58 -1.75
C LEU A 77 -7.46 18.74 -2.29
N GLY A 78 -8.06 17.67 -2.83
CA GLY A 78 -9.45 17.68 -3.28
C GLY A 78 -10.44 17.93 -2.15
N VAL A 79 -10.23 17.33 -0.97
CA VAL A 79 -11.06 17.58 0.22
C VAL A 79 -10.93 19.02 0.71
N LEU A 80 -9.71 19.58 0.75
CA LEU A 80 -9.50 20.98 1.12
C LEU A 80 -10.20 21.94 0.16
N LEU A 81 -10.12 21.68 -1.15
CA LEU A 81 -10.85 22.46 -2.16
C LEU A 81 -12.36 22.34 -1.98
N ALA A 82 -12.90 21.14 -1.79
CA ALA A 82 -14.32 20.93 -1.55
C ALA A 82 -14.80 21.68 -0.30
N ARG A 83 -14.02 21.70 0.77
CA ARG A 83 -14.32 22.48 1.99
C ARG A 83 -14.32 23.98 1.73
N ALA A 84 -13.37 24.48 0.95
CA ALA A 84 -13.34 25.89 0.56
C ALA A 84 -14.59 26.30 -0.28
N LEU A 85 -15.21 25.32 -0.94
CA LEU A 85 -16.49 25.47 -1.67
C LEU A 85 -17.73 25.17 -0.82
N GLY A 86 -17.58 25.01 0.51
CA GLY A 86 -18.69 24.81 1.43
C GLY A 86 -19.05 23.34 1.76
N SER A 87 -18.29 22.38 1.33
CA SER A 87 -18.52 20.97 1.68
C SER A 87 -18.23 20.69 3.16
N PRO A 88 -19.10 19.91 3.88
CA PRO A 88 -18.89 19.56 5.27
C PRO A 88 -17.89 18.42 5.49
N VAL A 89 -17.27 17.89 4.45
CA VAL A 89 -16.36 16.72 4.54
C VAL A 89 -15.16 17.03 5.42
N ALA A 90 -14.87 16.16 6.40
CA ALA A 90 -13.74 16.34 7.31
C ALA A 90 -12.42 16.06 6.58
N ALA A 91 -11.43 16.95 6.79
CA ALA A 91 -10.08 16.83 6.26
C ALA A 91 -9.15 16.11 7.26
N ASP A 92 -9.61 15.00 7.83
CA ASP A 92 -9.01 14.27 8.96
C ASP A 92 -8.22 13.01 8.55
N GLY A 93 -8.31 12.60 7.28
CA GLY A 93 -7.75 11.34 6.80
C GLY A 93 -8.61 10.10 7.09
N PHE A 94 -9.71 10.23 7.85
CA PHE A 94 -10.57 9.10 8.21
C PHE A 94 -11.90 9.12 7.47
N SER A 95 -12.30 10.25 6.90
CA SER A 95 -13.56 10.41 6.17
C SER A 95 -13.61 9.56 4.89
N ALA A 96 -14.80 9.41 4.31
CA ALA A 96 -15.05 8.48 3.20
C ALA A 96 -14.12 8.66 1.99
N PRO A 97 -13.81 9.88 1.50
CA PRO A 97 -12.90 10.05 0.37
C PRO A 97 -11.54 9.37 0.58
N TYR A 98 -10.94 9.52 1.76
CA TYR A 98 -9.62 8.93 2.03
C TYR A 98 -9.69 7.41 2.07
N ARG A 99 -10.73 6.82 2.68
CA ARG A 99 -10.89 5.36 2.73
C ARG A 99 -11.13 4.77 1.35
N ILE A 100 -11.92 5.43 0.51
CA ILE A 100 -12.18 5.01 -0.87
C ILE A 100 -10.89 5.08 -1.68
N THR A 101 -10.16 6.19 -1.60
CA THR A 101 -8.89 6.36 -2.32
C THR A 101 -7.87 5.30 -1.92
N MET A 102 -7.72 5.02 -0.63
CA MET A 102 -6.82 3.97 -0.13
C MET A 102 -7.21 2.61 -0.72
N ALA A 103 -8.51 2.27 -0.72
CA ALA A 103 -8.98 1.00 -1.26
C ALA A 103 -8.75 0.89 -2.78
N LEU A 104 -9.02 1.96 -3.53
CA LEU A 104 -8.80 2.00 -4.98
C LEU A 104 -7.30 1.92 -5.33
N ALA A 105 -6.45 2.64 -4.59
CA ALA A 105 -5.00 2.57 -4.78
C ALA A 105 -4.47 1.15 -4.51
N THR A 106 -4.95 0.48 -3.47
CA THR A 106 -4.58 -0.90 -3.18
C THR A 106 -5.02 -1.86 -4.29
N ALA A 107 -6.27 -1.72 -4.77
CA ALA A 107 -6.76 -2.52 -5.89
C ALA A 107 -5.93 -2.29 -7.16
N LEU A 108 -5.55 -1.03 -7.43
CA LEU A 108 -4.68 -0.68 -8.55
C LEU A 108 -3.31 -1.37 -8.45
N TYR A 109 -2.65 -1.33 -7.29
CA TYR A 109 -1.36 -2.00 -7.11
C TYR A 109 -1.49 -3.52 -7.24
N GLY A 110 -2.54 -4.13 -6.70
CA GLY A 110 -2.83 -5.54 -6.92
C GLY A 110 -3.02 -5.87 -8.42
N PHE A 111 -3.75 -5.03 -9.15
CA PHE A 111 -3.90 -5.18 -10.60
C PHE A 111 -2.56 -5.03 -11.35
N LEU A 112 -1.77 -4.02 -11.01
CA LEU A 112 -0.45 -3.82 -11.61
C LEU A 112 0.48 -5.01 -11.36
N SER A 113 0.40 -5.66 -10.20
CA SER A 113 1.16 -6.88 -9.92
C SER A 113 0.80 -8.01 -10.89
N LEU A 114 -0.48 -8.17 -11.21
CA LEU A 114 -0.95 -9.18 -12.17
C LEU A 114 -0.48 -8.85 -13.60
N VAL A 115 -0.53 -7.57 -14.00
CA VAL A 115 -0.02 -7.14 -15.31
C VAL A 115 1.47 -7.41 -15.45
N LEU A 116 2.26 -7.14 -14.40
CA LEU A 116 3.70 -7.41 -14.42
C LEU A 116 3.99 -8.91 -14.44
N ALA A 117 3.26 -9.71 -13.66
CA ALA A 117 3.37 -11.16 -13.67
C ALA A 117 3.01 -11.75 -15.05
N PHE A 118 1.93 -11.27 -15.67
CA PHE A 118 1.55 -11.65 -17.02
C PHE A 118 2.64 -11.28 -18.05
N ARG A 119 3.16 -10.06 -18.00
CA ARG A 119 4.24 -9.61 -18.89
C ARG A 119 5.50 -10.44 -18.76
N LEU A 120 5.82 -10.88 -17.57
CA LEU A 120 6.96 -11.77 -17.33
C LEU A 120 6.66 -13.18 -17.85
N ALA A 121 5.49 -13.74 -17.54
CA ALA A 121 5.10 -15.09 -17.94
C ALA A 121 5.06 -15.29 -19.46
N ARG A 122 4.53 -14.30 -20.22
CA ARG A 122 4.45 -14.37 -21.69
C ARG A 122 5.81 -14.38 -22.41
N GLN A 123 6.90 -14.18 -21.71
CA GLN A 123 8.25 -14.34 -22.27
C GLN A 123 8.70 -15.80 -22.29
N TYR A 124 8.00 -16.68 -21.56
CA TYR A 124 8.36 -18.10 -21.44
C TYR A 124 7.32 -19.04 -22.06
N VAL A 125 6.06 -18.58 -22.15
CA VAL A 125 4.94 -19.37 -22.69
C VAL A 125 4.08 -18.50 -23.61
N GLU A 126 3.26 -19.16 -24.44
CA GLU A 126 2.30 -18.46 -25.31
C GLU A 126 1.35 -17.57 -24.48
N GLU A 127 0.94 -16.43 -25.05
CA GLU A 127 0.15 -15.39 -24.38
C GLU A 127 -1.12 -15.93 -23.71
N ARG A 128 -1.84 -16.85 -24.40
CA ARG A 128 -3.05 -17.47 -23.86
C ARG A 128 -2.79 -18.24 -22.54
N TRP A 129 -1.67 -18.97 -22.48
CA TRP A 129 -1.30 -19.72 -21.30
C TRP A 129 -0.79 -18.83 -20.17
N ALA A 130 -0.05 -17.79 -20.51
CA ALA A 130 0.36 -16.77 -19.56
C ALA A 130 -0.85 -16.07 -18.92
N LEU A 131 -1.86 -15.73 -19.73
CA LEU A 131 -3.11 -15.12 -19.26
C LEU A 131 -3.88 -16.06 -18.35
N LEU A 132 -4.09 -17.32 -18.77
CA LEU A 132 -4.79 -18.32 -17.97
C LEU A 132 -4.09 -18.57 -16.64
N ALA A 133 -2.75 -18.71 -16.65
CA ALA A 133 -1.97 -18.90 -15.42
C ALA A 133 -2.12 -17.71 -14.47
N THR A 134 -2.01 -16.48 -14.99
CA THR A 134 -2.17 -15.25 -14.19
C THR A 134 -3.56 -15.16 -13.57
N LEU A 135 -4.61 -15.39 -14.33
CA LEU A 135 -5.99 -15.38 -13.84
C LEU A 135 -6.26 -16.51 -12.84
N SER A 136 -5.71 -17.72 -13.10
CA SER A 136 -5.84 -18.84 -12.19
C SER A 136 -5.19 -18.57 -10.84
N ILE A 137 -3.96 -18.01 -10.83
CA ILE A 137 -3.28 -17.62 -9.59
C ILE A 137 -4.05 -16.52 -8.87
N TRP A 138 -4.56 -15.52 -9.59
CA TRP A 138 -5.37 -14.48 -8.99
C TRP A 138 -6.56 -15.06 -8.23
N TRP A 139 -7.37 -15.91 -8.89
CA TRP A 139 -8.56 -16.51 -8.27
C TRP A 139 -8.23 -17.57 -7.20
N ALA A 140 -7.16 -18.32 -7.36
CA ALA A 140 -6.76 -19.38 -6.43
C ALA A 140 -5.96 -18.87 -5.22
N SER A 141 -5.64 -17.58 -5.17
CA SER A 141 -4.90 -16.98 -4.06
C SER A 141 -5.78 -16.08 -3.21
N SER A 142 -5.24 -15.59 -2.09
CA SER A 142 -5.89 -14.60 -1.24
C SER A 142 -5.81 -13.16 -1.81
N LEU A 143 -5.20 -12.95 -2.96
CA LEU A 143 -5.00 -11.62 -3.53
C LEU A 143 -6.31 -10.84 -3.75
N PRO A 144 -7.41 -11.43 -4.29
CA PRO A 144 -8.71 -10.73 -4.39
C PRO A 144 -9.23 -10.25 -3.04
N VAL A 145 -9.02 -11.03 -1.97
CA VAL A 145 -9.42 -10.63 -0.61
C VAL A 145 -8.68 -9.36 -0.18
N TYR A 146 -7.38 -9.29 -0.43
CA TYR A 146 -6.57 -8.13 -0.08
C TYR A 146 -6.75 -6.93 -1.02
N MET A 147 -7.21 -7.15 -2.24
CA MET A 147 -7.54 -6.06 -3.16
C MET A 147 -8.89 -5.40 -2.83
N TYR A 148 -9.90 -6.17 -2.43
CA TYR A 148 -11.29 -5.70 -2.40
C TYR A 148 -11.94 -5.75 -1.01
N PHE A 149 -11.64 -6.75 -0.19
CA PHE A 149 -12.31 -6.93 1.10
C PHE A 149 -11.48 -6.39 2.27
N ASN A 150 -10.16 -6.53 2.22
CA ASN A 150 -9.23 -6.02 3.22
C ASN A 150 -8.13 -5.14 2.59
N PRO A 151 -8.50 -4.05 1.89
CA PRO A 151 -7.54 -3.25 1.11
C PRO A 151 -6.55 -2.46 1.97
N SER A 152 -6.76 -2.38 3.28
CA SER A 152 -5.81 -1.72 4.18
C SER A 152 -4.60 -2.57 4.54
N TRP A 153 -4.57 -3.85 4.15
CA TRP A 153 -3.45 -4.74 4.45
C TRP A 153 -2.37 -4.66 3.37
N SER A 154 -1.12 -4.97 3.73
CA SER A 154 0.06 -4.76 2.87
C SER A 154 0.21 -5.74 1.70
N HIS A 155 -0.59 -6.82 1.65
CA HIS A 155 -0.36 -7.96 0.74
C HIS A 155 -0.40 -7.60 -0.75
N ALA A 156 -1.36 -6.77 -1.18
CA ALA A 156 -1.43 -6.32 -2.57
C ALA A 156 -0.21 -5.45 -2.95
N HIS A 157 0.27 -4.62 -2.03
CA HIS A 157 1.47 -3.80 -2.22
C HIS A 157 2.74 -4.66 -2.27
N SER A 158 2.83 -5.67 -1.42
CA SER A 158 3.95 -6.63 -1.43
C SER A 158 3.97 -7.43 -2.73
N SER A 159 2.81 -7.89 -3.21
CA SER A 159 2.69 -8.55 -4.52
C SER A 159 3.19 -7.65 -5.65
N PHE A 160 2.79 -6.38 -5.65
CA PHE A 160 3.26 -5.40 -6.63
C PHE A 160 4.77 -5.19 -6.55
N ALA A 161 5.31 -4.99 -5.36
CA ALA A 161 6.76 -4.75 -5.18
C ALA A 161 7.60 -5.93 -5.67
N VAL A 162 7.18 -7.17 -5.35
CA VAL A 162 7.86 -8.39 -5.80
C VAL A 162 7.73 -8.55 -7.32
N ALA A 163 6.55 -8.36 -7.89
CA ALA A 163 6.35 -8.47 -9.34
C ALA A 163 7.17 -7.41 -10.11
N LEU A 164 7.22 -6.16 -9.60
CA LEU A 164 8.02 -5.10 -10.16
C LEU A 164 9.53 -5.42 -10.10
N PHE A 165 10.00 -5.92 -8.97
CA PHE A 165 11.39 -6.33 -8.80
C PHE A 165 11.76 -7.43 -9.78
N LEU A 166 10.97 -8.50 -9.88
CA LEU A 166 11.25 -9.63 -10.77
C LEU A 166 11.22 -9.21 -12.24
N TRP A 167 10.23 -8.42 -12.64
CA TRP A 167 10.14 -7.89 -13.99
C TRP A 167 11.34 -7.00 -14.34
N TYR A 168 11.67 -6.04 -13.48
CA TYR A 168 12.82 -5.14 -13.70
C TYR A 168 14.14 -5.89 -13.75
N TRP A 169 14.35 -6.83 -12.83
CA TRP A 169 15.54 -7.66 -12.80
C TRP A 169 15.70 -8.49 -14.09
N HIS A 170 14.60 -9.08 -14.57
CA HIS A 170 14.60 -9.86 -15.82
C HIS A 170 14.97 -8.99 -17.04
N GLU A 171 14.31 -7.84 -17.20
CA GLU A 171 14.56 -6.91 -18.31
C GLU A 171 16.01 -6.40 -18.32
N THR A 172 16.55 -6.04 -17.17
CA THR A 172 17.91 -5.52 -17.06
C THR A 172 18.97 -6.60 -17.34
N ARG A 173 18.73 -7.85 -17.02
CA ARG A 173 19.64 -8.95 -17.36
C ARG A 173 19.62 -9.26 -18.85
N SER A 174 18.46 -9.33 -19.45
CA SER A 174 18.30 -9.59 -20.88
C SER A 174 19.00 -8.51 -21.73
N SER A 175 18.85 -7.25 -21.39
CA SER A 175 19.50 -6.12 -22.06
C SER A 175 21.03 -6.18 -21.97
N ARG A 176 21.58 -6.57 -20.83
CA ARG A 176 23.05 -6.71 -20.65
C ARG A 176 23.61 -7.87 -21.45
N SER A 177 22.89 -8.97 -21.58
CA SER A 177 23.30 -10.12 -22.39
C SER A 177 23.43 -9.74 -23.87
N LEU A 178 22.47 -9.01 -24.41
CA LEU A 178 22.49 -8.53 -25.79
C LEU A 178 23.66 -7.56 -26.05
N ALA A 179 23.91 -6.61 -25.15
CA ALA A 179 25.01 -5.66 -25.27
C ALA A 179 26.39 -6.35 -25.26
N SER A 180 26.55 -7.42 -24.48
CA SER A 180 27.79 -8.18 -24.42
C SER A 180 28.09 -8.99 -25.70
N VAL A 181 27.05 -9.43 -26.41
CA VAL A 181 27.15 -10.17 -27.67
C VAL A 181 27.51 -9.22 -28.82
N THR A 182 26.90 -8.04 -28.88
CA THR A 182 27.15 -7.05 -29.93
C THR A 182 28.55 -6.44 -29.83
N GLY A 183 29.04 -6.21 -28.60
CA GLY A 183 30.39 -5.68 -28.38
C GLY A 183 31.55 -6.65 -28.73
N ARG A 184 31.28 -7.96 -28.89
CA ARG A 184 32.26 -8.96 -29.31
C ARG A 184 32.42 -9.12 -30.84
N GLN A 185 31.53 -8.51 -31.63
CA GLN A 185 31.57 -8.59 -33.09
C GLN A 185 32.31 -7.42 -33.77
N THR A 186 32.84 -6.48 -32.97
CA THR A 186 33.50 -5.27 -33.47
C THR A 186 35.02 -5.24 -33.18
N VAL A 187 35.68 -6.40 -32.98
CA VAL A 187 37.14 -6.51 -32.82
C VAL A 187 37.74 -7.42 -33.91
#